data_a407f80dde28050f99b7801c09277ffd
#
_entry.id   a407f80dde28050f99b7801c09277ffd
#
_cell.length_a   1.000
_cell.length_b   1.000
_cell.length_c   1.000
_cell.angle_alpha   90.00
_cell.angle_beta   90.00
_cell.angle_gamma   90.00
#
_symmetry.space_group_name_H-M   'P 1'
#
loop_
_entity.id
_entity.type
_entity.pdbx_description
1 polymer ?
#
loop_
_entity_poly.entity_id
_entity_poly.type
_entity_poly.pdbx_seq_one_letter_code
_entity_poly.pdbx_strand_id
1 'polypeptide(L)'
;MKKKCKSRILFIFTIVAAFLSASGFFGADCRILPGTAAGLAYAAEGDFPLFELPIPETQADRAYLGLSGSGTFKVGQIKARVVIVEVFSFYCPHCQRSAAQVNDLYQLIEKRADLKNKVKVIGIGAKNSAYEVDAYRERYRVPFPLFPDEDMGITEKLGVKGTPTFIGVTVDGKGNQKRVYFGEGGFQDNQKFLTEIVRLSGL
;
A
#
# COMPACT_ATOMS: atom_id res chain seq x y z
N MET A 1 -9.11 21.57 -58.45
CA MET A 1 -9.67 20.87 -59.66
C MET A 1 -10.81 19.98 -59.18
N LYS A 2 -11.97 20.26 -59.74
CA LYS A 2 -13.26 19.62 -59.47
C LYS A 2 -13.29 18.21 -60.11
N LYS A 3 -13.94 17.26 -59.48
CA LYS A 3 -14.80 16.32 -60.22
C LYS A 3 -15.91 15.79 -59.31
N LYS A 4 -17.11 16.26 -59.64
CA LYS A 4 -18.41 15.70 -59.26
C LYS A 4 -18.59 14.38 -60.00
N CYS A 5 -19.26 13.43 -59.42
CA CYS A 5 -20.03 12.44 -60.17
C CYS A 5 -21.42 12.30 -59.56
N LYS A 6 -22.38 12.70 -60.36
CA LYS A 6 -23.83 12.51 -60.20
C LYS A 6 -24.21 11.22 -60.93
N SER A 7 -25.24 10.54 -60.49
CA SER A 7 -26.36 10.03 -61.31
C SER A 7 -27.09 8.97 -60.51
N ARG A 8 -28.30 9.15 -60.15
CA ARG A 8 -29.59 9.06 -60.85
C ARG A 8 -30.13 7.66 -60.96
N ILE A 9 -31.35 7.56 -60.46
CA ILE A 9 -32.57 6.97 -61.07
C ILE A 9 -32.89 5.57 -60.52
N LEU A 10 -34.06 5.13 -60.20
CA LEU A 10 -35.48 5.60 -60.19
C LEU A 10 -36.34 4.39 -59.79
N PHE A 11 -37.36 4.59 -59.00
CA PHE A 11 -38.65 3.88 -58.92
C PHE A 11 -38.73 2.36 -59.08
N ILE A 12 -39.41 1.68 -58.18
CA ILE A 12 -40.77 1.19 -58.41
C ILE A 12 -41.35 0.63 -57.08
N PHE A 13 -42.60 0.97 -56.87
CA PHE A 13 -43.60 0.52 -55.91
C PHE A 13 -43.70 -1.00 -55.79
N THR A 14 -43.98 -1.52 -54.61
CA THR A 14 -45.20 -2.25 -54.32
C THR A 14 -45.34 -2.56 -52.81
N ILE A 15 -46.54 -2.35 -52.35
CA ILE A 15 -47.16 -2.62 -51.07
C ILE A 15 -47.18 -4.12 -50.77
N VAL A 16 -47.01 -4.56 -49.51
CA VAL A 16 -47.93 -5.48 -48.79
C VAL A 16 -47.43 -5.71 -47.33
N ALA A 17 -48.28 -5.31 -46.42
CA ALA A 17 -48.76 -5.86 -45.14
C ALA A 17 -47.78 -6.55 -44.15
N ALA A 18 -47.74 -5.92 -43.00
CA ALA A 18 -47.91 -6.43 -41.66
C ALA A 18 -47.38 -7.80 -41.26
N PHE A 19 -46.39 -7.82 -40.34
CA PHE A 19 -46.44 -8.72 -39.20
C PHE A 19 -45.68 -8.10 -38.04
N LEU A 20 -46.36 -7.92 -36.92
CA LEU A 20 -45.81 -7.63 -35.60
C LEU A 20 -44.84 -8.72 -35.20
N SER A 21 -43.63 -8.35 -34.81
CA SER A 21 -42.93 -9.04 -33.74
C SER A 21 -41.94 -8.09 -33.11
N ALA A 22 -42.19 -7.81 -31.85
CA ALA A 22 -41.32 -7.08 -30.95
C ALA A 22 -40.01 -7.84 -30.76
N SER A 23 -38.92 -7.28 -31.22
CA SER A 23 -37.58 -7.71 -30.83
C SER A 23 -36.86 -6.49 -30.30
N GLY A 24 -36.77 -6.44 -28.98
CA GLY A 24 -36.03 -5.40 -28.28
C GLY A 24 -34.57 -5.39 -28.70
N PHE A 25 -34.19 -4.31 -29.34
CA PHE A 25 -32.79 -3.99 -29.56
C PHE A 25 -32.19 -3.53 -28.22
N PHE A 26 -31.52 -4.45 -27.54
CA PHE A 26 -30.59 -4.07 -26.46
C PHE A 26 -29.41 -3.35 -27.13
N GLY A 27 -29.47 -2.05 -27.16
CA GLY A 27 -28.31 -1.22 -27.43
C GLY A 27 -27.31 -1.39 -26.29
N ALA A 28 -26.25 -2.15 -26.55
CA ALA A 28 -25.09 -2.17 -25.66
C ALA A 28 -24.37 -0.83 -25.78
N ASP A 29 -24.73 0.13 -24.92
CA ASP A 29 -23.92 1.31 -24.64
C ASP A 29 -22.57 0.87 -24.08
N CYS A 30 -21.61 0.68 -24.96
CA CYS A 30 -20.20 0.52 -24.59
C CYS A 30 -19.69 1.88 -24.10
N ARG A 31 -20.01 2.21 -22.84
CA ARG A 31 -19.34 3.32 -22.15
C ARG A 31 -17.92 2.86 -21.85
N ILE A 32 -17.00 3.32 -22.70
CA ILE A 32 -15.57 3.27 -22.43
C ILE A 32 -15.34 4.16 -21.19
N LEU A 33 -15.24 3.52 -20.02
CA LEU A 33 -14.76 4.20 -18.83
C LEU A 33 -13.29 4.56 -19.05
N PRO A 34 -12.88 5.82 -18.81
CA PRO A 34 -11.46 6.16 -18.88
C PRO A 34 -10.72 5.30 -17.85
N GLY A 35 -9.86 4.42 -18.35
CA GLY A 35 -9.01 3.58 -17.52
C GLY A 35 -8.04 4.44 -16.74
N THR A 36 -8.36 4.71 -15.49
CA THR A 36 -7.36 5.11 -14.51
C THR A 36 -6.54 3.86 -14.20
N ALA A 37 -5.37 3.76 -14.82
CA ALA A 37 -4.33 2.84 -14.37
C ALA A 37 -3.77 3.38 -13.03
N ALA A 38 -4.59 3.31 -11.98
CA ALA A 38 -4.11 3.37 -10.62
C ALA A 38 -3.63 1.97 -10.28
N GLY A 39 -2.35 1.82 -9.97
CA GLY A 39 -1.81 0.57 -9.46
C GLY A 39 -2.74 0.05 -8.37
N LEU A 40 -3.22 -1.18 -8.55
CA LEU A 40 -4.14 -1.82 -7.63
C LEU A 40 -3.44 -2.04 -6.29
N ALA A 41 -3.57 -1.07 -5.39
CA ALA A 41 -3.38 -1.32 -3.98
C ALA A 41 -4.52 -2.24 -3.54
N TYR A 42 -4.23 -3.53 -3.45
CA TYR A 42 -5.20 -4.52 -2.99
C TYR A 42 -5.35 -4.35 -1.48
N ALA A 43 -6.45 -3.76 -1.06
CA ALA A 43 -6.87 -3.74 0.34
C ALA A 43 -7.30 -5.16 0.72
N ALA A 44 -6.36 -6.03 1.03
CA ALA A 44 -6.65 -7.33 1.62
C ALA A 44 -6.90 -7.14 3.11
N GLU A 45 -8.14 -6.81 3.49
CA GLU A 45 -8.57 -6.95 4.88
C GLU A 45 -8.35 -8.39 5.33
N GLY A 46 -7.65 -8.57 6.43
CA GLY A 46 -7.36 -9.91 6.95
C GLY A 46 -6.62 -9.87 8.27
N ASP A 47 -6.47 -11.03 8.85
CA ASP A 47 -5.65 -11.18 10.05
C ASP A 47 -4.20 -10.80 9.75
N PHE A 48 -3.59 -10.06 10.68
CA PHE A 48 -2.17 -9.80 10.63
C PHE A 48 -1.45 -10.87 11.47
N PRO A 49 -0.47 -11.59 10.91
CA PRO A 49 0.16 -12.71 11.61
C PRO A 49 0.89 -12.26 12.87
N LEU A 50 0.89 -13.11 13.87
CA LEU A 50 1.63 -12.87 15.12
C LEU A 50 3.09 -13.25 14.93
N PHE A 51 3.99 -12.34 15.24
CA PHE A 51 5.42 -12.53 15.35
C PHE A 51 5.98 -11.60 16.41
N GLU A 52 7.20 -11.86 16.83
CA GLU A 52 7.89 -11.07 17.85
C GLU A 52 9.08 -10.36 17.24
N LEU A 53 9.28 -9.12 17.68
CA LEU A 53 10.41 -8.27 17.34
C LEU A 53 11.21 -7.95 18.61
N PRO A 54 12.52 -7.81 18.55
CA PRO A 54 13.30 -7.38 19.71
C PRO A 54 12.90 -5.96 20.13
N ILE A 55 12.82 -5.71 21.44
CA ILE A 55 12.65 -4.35 21.95
C ILE A 55 13.89 -3.53 21.54
N PRO A 56 13.71 -2.35 20.90
CA PRO A 56 14.82 -1.54 20.43
C PRO A 56 15.81 -1.20 21.54
N GLU A 57 17.10 -1.19 21.23
CA GLU A 57 18.15 -0.83 22.18
C GLU A 57 18.16 0.65 22.54
N THR A 58 17.79 1.53 21.59
CA THR A 58 17.79 2.96 21.81
C THR A 58 16.57 3.42 22.60
N GLN A 59 16.78 4.34 23.53
CA GLN A 59 15.68 4.95 24.28
C GLN A 59 14.71 5.71 23.36
N ALA A 60 15.22 6.34 22.29
CA ALA A 60 14.42 7.08 21.34
C ALA A 60 13.42 6.16 20.60
N ASP A 61 13.87 5.01 20.09
CA ASP A 61 13.02 4.05 19.41
C ASP A 61 11.99 3.43 20.35
N ARG A 62 12.39 3.08 21.60
CA ARG A 62 11.44 2.62 22.61
C ARG A 62 10.37 3.68 22.91
N ALA A 63 10.76 4.91 23.11
CA ALA A 63 9.82 6.01 23.34
C ALA A 63 8.90 6.25 22.15
N TYR A 64 9.43 6.19 20.94
CA TYR A 64 8.66 6.31 19.70
C TYR A 64 7.57 5.22 19.59
N LEU A 65 7.89 3.98 19.89
CA LEU A 65 6.95 2.86 19.87
C LEU A 65 6.07 2.78 21.14
N GLY A 66 6.40 3.53 22.18
CA GLY A 66 5.73 3.48 23.49
C GLY A 66 5.99 2.17 24.25
N LEU A 67 7.17 1.59 24.04
CA LEU A 67 7.62 0.34 24.67
C LEU A 67 8.56 0.62 25.85
N SER A 68 8.67 -0.35 26.76
CA SER A 68 9.58 -0.33 27.91
C SER A 68 10.11 -1.71 28.20
N GLY A 69 11.21 -1.78 28.94
CA GLY A 69 11.85 -3.03 29.32
C GLY A 69 12.82 -3.58 28.27
N SER A 70 12.98 -4.89 28.25
CA SER A 70 13.86 -5.66 27.36
C SER A 70 13.16 -6.95 26.91
N GLY A 71 13.77 -7.67 25.96
CA GLY A 71 13.20 -8.89 25.38
C GLY A 71 12.52 -8.64 24.05
N THR A 72 11.32 -9.16 23.86
CA THR A 72 10.58 -9.07 22.60
C THR A 72 9.22 -8.38 22.77
N PHE A 73 8.63 -7.90 21.66
CA PHE A 73 7.29 -7.35 21.63
C PHE A 73 6.57 -7.76 20.34
N LYS A 74 5.25 -7.67 20.35
CA LYS A 74 4.37 -7.87 19.18
C LYS A 74 3.91 -6.52 18.65
N VAL A 75 3.61 -6.42 17.36
CA VAL A 75 3.14 -5.17 16.74
C VAL A 75 1.93 -4.59 17.47
N GLY A 76 1.03 -5.43 17.98
CA GLY A 76 -0.12 -5.00 18.78
C GLY A 76 0.20 -4.32 20.13
N GLN A 77 1.45 -4.36 20.59
CA GLN A 77 1.90 -3.67 21.81
C GLN A 77 2.42 -2.25 21.54
N ILE A 78 2.61 -1.89 20.28
CA ILE A 78 3.00 -0.52 19.90
C ILE A 78 1.87 0.44 20.30
N LYS A 79 2.21 1.54 20.96
CA LYS A 79 1.25 2.59 21.33
C LYS A 79 0.87 3.43 20.11
N ALA A 80 0.08 2.81 19.23
CA ALA A 80 -0.45 3.42 18.02
C ALA A 80 -1.87 2.93 17.73
N ARG A 81 -2.56 3.57 16.81
CA ARG A 81 -3.81 3.09 16.21
C ARG A 81 -3.53 2.40 14.87
N VAL A 82 -2.46 2.81 14.23
CA VAL A 82 -2.02 2.29 12.94
C VAL A 82 -0.50 2.12 12.98
N VAL A 83 -0.03 0.99 12.50
CA VAL A 83 1.38 0.75 12.25
C VAL A 83 1.57 0.50 10.75
N ILE A 84 2.42 1.29 10.13
CA ILE A 84 2.89 1.06 8.76
C ILE A 84 4.17 0.23 8.86
N VAL A 85 4.13 -0.96 8.30
CA VAL A 85 5.27 -1.88 8.23
C VAL A 85 5.85 -1.81 6.81
N GLU A 86 7.08 -1.33 6.69
CA GLU A 86 7.88 -1.48 5.47
C GLU A 86 8.66 -2.78 5.55
N VAL A 87 8.48 -3.69 4.59
CA VAL A 87 9.40 -4.80 4.38
C VAL A 87 10.40 -4.39 3.31
N PHE A 88 11.65 -4.23 3.69
CA PHE A 88 12.74 -3.78 2.82
C PHE A 88 13.87 -4.81 2.75
N SER A 89 14.87 -4.59 1.91
CA SER A 89 16.14 -5.28 1.98
C SER A 89 17.29 -4.32 1.68
N PHE A 90 18.38 -4.46 2.42
CA PHE A 90 19.63 -3.72 2.19
C PHE A 90 20.12 -3.86 0.74
N TYR A 91 19.93 -5.03 0.14
CA TYR A 91 20.36 -5.36 -1.20
C TYR A 91 19.39 -4.96 -2.32
N CYS A 92 18.19 -4.50 -1.96
CA CYS A 92 17.16 -4.15 -2.93
C CYS A 92 17.37 -2.75 -3.53
N PRO A 93 17.67 -2.60 -4.84
CA PRO A 93 17.84 -1.29 -5.44
C PRO A 93 16.60 -0.39 -5.40
N HIS A 94 15.39 -0.99 -5.40
CA HIS A 94 14.15 -0.23 -5.28
C HIS A 94 14.00 0.36 -3.88
N CYS A 95 14.30 -0.42 -2.82
CA CYS A 95 14.30 0.07 -1.44
C CYS A 95 15.31 1.20 -1.23
N GLN A 96 16.52 1.05 -1.78
CA GLN A 96 17.54 2.08 -1.69
C GLN A 96 17.12 3.40 -2.34
N ARG A 97 16.45 3.34 -3.50
CA ARG A 97 15.93 4.54 -4.18
C ARG A 97 14.74 5.19 -3.47
N SER A 98 13.89 4.40 -2.83
CA SER A 98 12.70 4.90 -2.13
C SER A 98 12.95 5.34 -0.69
N ALA A 99 14.11 5.05 -0.11
CA ALA A 99 14.40 5.34 1.31
C ALA A 99 14.15 6.81 1.68
N ALA A 100 14.57 7.77 0.84
CA ALA A 100 14.29 9.18 1.08
C ALA A 100 12.79 9.49 1.12
N GLN A 101 12.01 8.88 0.22
CA GLN A 101 10.56 9.05 0.17
C GLN A 101 9.88 8.47 1.42
N VAL A 102 10.34 7.34 1.93
CA VAL A 102 9.82 6.75 3.18
C VAL A 102 10.19 7.60 4.40
N ASN A 103 11.40 8.18 4.41
CA ASN A 103 11.77 9.17 5.42
C ASN A 103 10.86 10.40 5.38
N ASP A 104 10.52 10.89 4.20
CA ASP A 104 9.58 12.01 4.03
C ASP A 104 8.16 11.65 4.50
N LEU A 105 7.71 10.41 4.29
CA LEU A 105 6.45 9.91 4.85
C LEU A 105 6.46 9.96 6.39
N TYR A 106 7.55 9.49 7.00
CA TYR A 106 7.71 9.59 8.46
C TYR A 106 7.64 11.05 8.93
N GLN A 107 8.36 11.97 8.27
CA GLN A 107 8.33 13.38 8.61
C GLN A 107 6.94 14.00 8.43
N LEU A 108 6.21 13.59 7.40
CA LEU A 108 4.84 14.00 7.16
C LEU A 108 3.91 13.60 8.31
N ILE A 109 4.04 12.37 8.81
CA ILE A 109 3.27 11.87 9.96
C ILE A 109 3.64 12.65 11.23
N GLU A 110 4.93 12.85 11.51
CA GLU A 110 5.40 13.54 12.73
C GLU A 110 5.01 15.03 12.77
N LYS A 111 4.86 15.68 11.62
CA LYS A 111 4.40 17.08 11.51
C LYS A 111 2.89 17.23 11.70
N ARG A 112 2.11 16.16 11.56
CA ARG A 112 0.66 16.20 11.72
C ARG A 112 0.26 15.87 13.16
N ALA A 113 -0.20 16.87 13.90
CA ALA A 113 -0.60 16.73 15.32
C ALA A 113 -1.70 15.69 15.54
N ASP A 114 -2.58 15.50 14.54
CA ASP A 114 -3.67 14.52 14.55
C ASP A 114 -3.21 13.07 14.30
N LEU A 115 -2.01 12.86 13.73
CA LEU A 115 -1.48 11.53 13.35
C LEU A 115 -0.25 11.08 14.14
N LYS A 116 0.63 11.99 14.52
CA LYS A 116 1.96 11.70 15.09
C LYS A 116 1.97 10.68 16.24
N ASN A 117 0.92 10.68 17.09
CA ASN A 117 0.79 9.74 18.20
C ASN A 117 -0.13 8.53 17.88
N LYS A 118 -0.67 8.48 16.66
CA LYS A 118 -1.62 7.45 16.25
C LYS A 118 -1.08 6.56 15.14
N VAL A 119 -0.15 7.08 14.33
CA VAL A 119 0.46 6.34 13.23
C VAL A 119 1.95 6.20 13.49
N LYS A 120 2.45 4.97 13.43
CA LYS A 120 3.88 4.67 13.57
C LYS A 120 4.38 3.93 12.33
N VAL A 121 5.66 4.14 12.01
CA VAL A 121 6.34 3.45 10.91
C VAL A 121 7.43 2.55 11.53
N ILE A 122 7.52 1.33 11.05
CA ILE A 122 8.62 0.40 11.35
C ILE A 122 9.11 -0.27 10.06
N GLY A 123 10.36 -0.69 10.03
CA GLY A 123 10.89 -1.47 8.91
C GLY A 123 11.33 -2.86 9.34
N ILE A 124 11.14 -3.85 8.45
CA ILE A 124 11.60 -5.22 8.59
C ILE A 124 12.55 -5.52 7.45
N GLY A 125 13.80 -5.82 7.77
CA GLY A 125 14.87 -6.11 6.80
C GLY A 125 14.84 -7.57 6.35
N ALA A 126 14.11 -7.87 5.28
CA ALA A 126 14.01 -9.22 4.71
C ALA A 126 15.38 -9.75 4.27
N LYS A 127 15.77 -10.91 4.80
CA LYS A 127 17.07 -11.53 4.58
C LYS A 127 18.24 -10.60 4.95
N ASN A 128 18.05 -9.81 6.01
CA ASN A 128 19.08 -8.92 6.52
C ASN A 128 19.40 -9.25 7.99
N SER A 129 20.70 -9.35 8.27
CA SER A 129 21.25 -9.39 9.63
C SER A 129 21.07 -8.05 10.36
N ALA A 130 21.27 -8.03 11.66
CA ALA A 130 21.26 -6.79 12.45
C ALA A 130 22.28 -5.76 11.91
N TYR A 131 23.49 -6.20 11.56
CA TYR A 131 24.52 -5.34 10.97
C TYR A 131 24.06 -4.67 9.67
N GLU A 132 23.42 -5.41 8.78
CA GLU A 132 22.93 -4.87 7.49
C GLU A 132 21.76 -3.90 7.67
N VAL A 133 20.90 -4.17 8.65
CA VAL A 133 19.82 -3.25 9.03
C VAL A 133 20.39 -1.94 9.59
N ASP A 134 21.40 -2.00 10.45
CA ASP A 134 22.07 -0.82 10.98
C ASP A 134 22.80 -0.06 9.87
N ALA A 135 23.50 -0.74 8.99
CA ALA A 135 24.18 -0.14 7.84
C ALA A 135 23.18 0.54 6.89
N TYR A 136 21.98 -0.04 6.69
CA TYR A 136 20.91 0.59 5.91
C TYR A 136 20.39 1.83 6.61
N ARG A 137 20.14 1.75 7.93
CA ARG A 137 19.69 2.87 8.75
C ARG A 137 20.63 4.06 8.68
N GLU A 138 21.93 3.82 8.86
CA GLU A 138 22.96 4.87 8.80
C GLU A 138 23.07 5.47 7.40
N ARG A 139 23.19 4.62 6.38
CA ARG A 139 23.40 5.06 4.99
C ARG A 139 22.26 5.92 4.46
N TYR A 140 21.02 5.55 4.76
CA TYR A 140 19.84 6.25 4.28
C TYR A 140 19.20 7.17 5.33
N ARG A 141 19.83 7.28 6.51
CA ARG A 141 19.38 8.15 7.63
C ARG A 141 17.91 7.86 8.00
N VAL A 142 17.56 6.58 8.12
CA VAL A 142 16.19 6.17 8.45
C VAL A 142 15.83 6.59 9.88
N PRO A 143 14.78 7.40 10.07
CA PRO A 143 14.46 8.00 11.37
C PRO A 143 13.54 7.17 12.26
N PHE A 144 13.15 5.98 11.83
CA PHE A 144 12.23 5.10 12.55
C PHE A 144 12.88 3.73 12.81
N PRO A 145 12.33 2.92 13.74
CA PRO A 145 12.90 1.63 14.09
C PRO A 145 12.92 0.64 12.95
N LEU A 146 14.06 -0.02 12.75
CA LEU A 146 14.25 -1.11 11.80
C LEU A 146 14.59 -2.40 12.57
N PHE A 147 14.13 -3.54 12.04
CA PHE A 147 14.30 -4.86 12.66
C PHE A 147 14.85 -5.85 11.64
N PRO A 148 15.82 -6.71 12.03
CA PRO A 148 16.34 -7.76 11.16
C PRO A 148 15.33 -8.91 11.01
N ASP A 149 15.34 -9.56 9.85
CA ASP A 149 14.63 -10.79 9.55
C ASP A 149 15.54 -11.67 8.67
N GLU A 150 16.66 -12.11 9.26
CA GLU A 150 17.76 -12.77 8.56
C GLU A 150 17.34 -14.08 7.92
N ASP A 151 16.52 -14.86 8.61
CA ASP A 151 15.97 -16.13 8.16
C ASP A 151 14.67 -16.02 7.35
N MET A 152 14.18 -14.80 7.12
CA MET A 152 12.91 -14.47 6.44
C MET A 152 11.65 -15.01 7.13
N GLY A 153 11.74 -15.45 8.35
CA GLY A 153 10.62 -16.05 9.07
C GLY A 153 9.44 -15.08 9.27
N ILE A 154 9.70 -13.78 9.42
CA ILE A 154 8.66 -12.75 9.51
C ILE A 154 8.13 -12.42 8.10
N THR A 155 9.00 -12.22 7.14
CA THR A 155 8.67 -11.90 5.75
C THR A 155 7.75 -12.95 5.14
N GLU A 156 8.03 -14.24 5.38
CA GLU A 156 7.20 -15.36 4.92
C GLU A 156 5.83 -15.38 5.61
N LYS A 157 5.77 -15.19 6.92
CA LYS A 157 4.49 -15.08 7.66
C LYS A 157 3.62 -13.93 7.15
N LEU A 158 4.25 -12.82 6.77
CA LEU A 158 3.55 -11.66 6.19
C LEU A 158 3.05 -11.91 4.75
N GLY A 159 3.50 -12.98 4.10
CA GLY A 159 3.16 -13.32 2.72
C GLY A 159 3.82 -12.39 1.69
N VAL A 160 4.92 -11.74 2.07
CA VAL A 160 5.66 -10.80 1.21
C VAL A 160 6.54 -11.59 0.25
N LYS A 161 6.45 -11.26 -1.04
CA LYS A 161 7.22 -11.92 -2.11
C LYS A 161 8.30 -11.03 -2.71
N GLY A 162 8.23 -9.72 -2.49
CA GLY A 162 9.16 -8.75 -3.03
C GLY A 162 9.31 -7.52 -2.15
N THR A 163 10.40 -6.79 -2.32
CA THR A 163 10.68 -5.56 -1.56
C THR A 163 10.87 -4.36 -2.50
N PRO A 164 10.45 -3.15 -2.10
CA PRO A 164 9.75 -2.86 -0.86
C PRO A 164 8.29 -3.32 -0.89
N THR A 165 7.75 -3.70 0.27
CA THR A 165 6.32 -3.94 0.47
C THR A 165 5.85 -3.15 1.68
N PHE A 166 4.69 -2.51 1.57
CA PHE A 166 4.10 -1.73 2.66
C PHE A 166 2.82 -2.38 3.14
N ILE A 167 2.70 -2.52 4.47
CA ILE A 167 1.55 -3.13 5.12
C ILE A 167 0.99 -2.16 6.15
N GLY A 168 -0.29 -1.80 6.04
CA GLY A 168 -1.00 -1.01 7.03
C GLY A 168 -1.71 -1.94 8.02
N VAL A 169 -1.44 -1.75 9.31
CA VAL A 169 -1.98 -2.57 10.40
C VAL A 169 -2.70 -1.69 11.39
N THR A 170 -3.97 -1.94 11.66
CA THR A 170 -4.68 -1.31 12.77
C THR A 170 -4.39 -2.07 14.06
N VAL A 171 -4.24 -1.31 15.14
CA VAL A 171 -4.05 -1.84 16.50
C VAL A 171 -5.15 -1.26 17.39
N ASP A 172 -5.88 -2.13 18.07
CA ASP A 172 -6.86 -1.70 19.05
C ASP A 172 -6.23 -1.54 20.46
N GLY A 173 -6.98 -0.94 21.39
CA GLY A 173 -6.52 -0.76 22.77
C GLY A 173 -6.30 -2.06 23.54
N LYS A 174 -6.64 -3.23 22.97
CA LYS A 174 -6.46 -4.56 23.55
C LYS A 174 -5.27 -5.30 22.93
N GLY A 175 -4.61 -4.70 21.93
CA GLY A 175 -3.47 -5.30 21.23
C GLY A 175 -3.86 -6.21 20.06
N ASN A 176 -5.15 -6.28 19.71
CA ASN A 176 -5.55 -6.96 18.48
C ASN A 176 -5.06 -6.17 17.27
N GLN A 177 -4.64 -6.89 16.24
CA GLN A 177 -4.04 -6.31 15.05
C GLN A 177 -4.72 -6.87 13.80
N LYS A 178 -5.04 -5.97 12.85
CA LYS A 178 -5.70 -6.31 11.60
C LYS A 178 -4.99 -5.64 10.44
N ARG A 179 -4.70 -6.38 9.39
CA ARG A 179 -4.16 -5.83 8.16
C ARG A 179 -5.26 -5.11 7.39
N VAL A 180 -5.05 -3.84 7.08
CA VAL A 180 -5.97 -3.00 6.30
C VAL A 180 -5.40 -2.55 4.96
N TYR A 181 -4.08 -2.70 4.78
CA TYR A 181 -3.39 -2.35 3.54
C TYR A 181 -2.27 -3.35 3.26
N PHE A 182 -2.08 -3.69 1.99
CA PHE A 182 -0.95 -4.45 1.49
C PHE A 182 -0.59 -3.97 0.09
N GLY A 183 0.63 -3.49 -0.11
CA GLY A 183 1.09 -2.99 -1.40
C GLY A 183 2.55 -3.34 -1.67
N GLU A 184 2.81 -4.08 -2.73
CA GLU A 184 4.16 -4.38 -3.21
C GLU A 184 4.67 -3.27 -4.14
N GLY A 185 5.98 -3.03 -4.14
CA GLY A 185 6.65 -2.16 -5.09
C GLY A 185 6.74 -0.68 -4.71
N GLY A 186 6.29 -0.26 -3.55
CA GLY A 186 6.36 1.14 -3.11
C GLY A 186 5.15 1.98 -3.55
N PHE A 187 5.21 3.27 -3.26
CA PHE A 187 4.17 4.24 -3.59
C PHE A 187 4.81 5.50 -4.21
N GLN A 188 4.03 6.28 -4.98
CA GLN A 188 4.56 7.45 -5.69
C GLN A 188 4.36 8.78 -4.95
N ASP A 189 3.35 8.86 -4.08
CA ASP A 189 2.93 10.10 -3.42
C ASP A 189 2.63 9.84 -1.95
N ASN A 190 3.38 10.51 -1.07
CA ASN A 190 3.29 10.35 0.37
C ASN A 190 1.92 10.77 0.92
N GLN A 191 1.34 11.86 0.39
CA GLN A 191 0.03 12.35 0.85
C GLN A 191 -1.09 11.39 0.46
N LYS A 192 -1.08 10.90 -0.77
CA LYS A 192 -2.09 9.93 -1.25
C LYS A 192 -1.98 8.62 -0.48
N PHE A 193 -0.75 8.12 -0.30
CA PHE A 193 -0.51 6.91 0.46
C PHE A 193 -1.00 7.05 1.90
N LEU A 194 -0.61 8.13 2.60
CA LEU A 194 -1.03 8.36 3.98
C LEU A 194 -2.54 8.54 4.09
N THR A 195 -3.16 9.27 3.17
CA THR A 195 -4.63 9.45 3.13
C THR A 195 -5.33 8.10 2.97
N GLU A 196 -4.83 7.22 2.11
CA GLU A 196 -5.40 5.90 1.92
C GLU A 196 -5.25 5.03 3.18
N ILE A 197 -4.08 5.04 3.84
CA ILE A 197 -3.88 4.34 5.11
C ILE A 197 -4.85 4.84 6.19
N VAL A 198 -5.01 6.15 6.33
CA VAL A 198 -5.95 6.76 7.29
C VAL A 198 -7.39 6.36 6.99
N ARG A 199 -7.80 6.43 5.72
CA ARG A 199 -9.14 6.03 5.27
C ARG A 199 -9.45 4.57 5.58
N LEU A 200 -8.53 3.66 5.23
CA LEU A 200 -8.69 2.21 5.44
C LEU A 200 -8.67 1.82 6.92
N SER A 201 -7.97 2.59 7.75
CA SER A 201 -7.87 2.33 9.19
C SER A 201 -9.05 2.90 10.01
N GLY A 202 -9.90 3.72 9.41
CA GLY A 202 -10.99 4.40 10.12
C GLY A 202 -10.49 5.41 11.16
N LEU A 203 -9.35 6.06 10.90
CA LEU A 203 -8.68 6.98 11.82
C LEU A 203 -9.17 8.43 11.64
#